data_60907ae561b4aa673a9fe68a47c6835f
#
_entry.id   60907ae561b4aa673a9fe68a47c6835f
#
_cell.length_a   1.000
_cell.length_b   1.000
_cell.length_c   1.000
_cell.angle_alpha   90.00
_cell.angle_beta   90.00
_cell.angle_gamma   90.00
#
_symmetry.space_group_name_H-M   'P 1'
#
loop_
_entity.id
_entity.type
_entity.pdbx_description
1 polymer ?
#
loop_
_entity_poly.entity_id
_entity_poly.type
_entity_poly.pdbx_seq_one_letter_code
_entity_poly.pdbx_strand_id
1 'polypeptide(L)'
;MFSLSYLPTAERLTIVIVKARSLRMSAGKDVGDPFVKVYLMQNGRKISKKKTTTKRGEKHPNFNEAMIFSVPATALSTVQLRITVAEHLPDKTPSLGHVIVGANTSGTELSHWNQMMTNLRKPVAMWHYLR
;
A
#
# COMPACT_ATOMS: atom_id res chain seq x y z
N MET A 1 3.18 -5.67 5.61
CA MET A 1 2.33 -6.69 4.93
C MET A 1 1.04 -6.05 4.47
N PHE A 2 0.68 -6.30 3.25
CA PHE A 2 -0.64 -5.94 2.72
C PHE A 2 -1.15 -7.03 1.79
N SER A 3 -2.47 -7.07 1.60
CA SER A 3 -3.10 -7.96 0.63
C SER A 3 -3.62 -7.18 -0.57
N LEU A 4 -3.65 -7.84 -1.71
CA LEU A 4 -4.21 -7.30 -2.95
C LEU A 4 -5.28 -8.25 -3.46
N SER A 5 -6.38 -7.69 -3.96
CA SER A 5 -7.41 -8.46 -4.64
C SER A 5 -8.06 -7.62 -5.74
N TYR A 6 -8.51 -8.27 -6.80
CA TYR A 6 -9.24 -7.62 -7.86
C TYR A 6 -10.54 -8.34 -8.16
N LEU A 7 -11.64 -7.59 -8.19
CA LEU A 7 -12.98 -8.09 -8.51
C LEU A 7 -13.39 -7.54 -9.88
N PRO A 8 -13.27 -8.35 -10.97
CA PRO A 8 -13.50 -7.85 -12.32
C PRO A 8 -14.93 -7.36 -12.56
N THR A 9 -15.92 -8.05 -12.00
CA THR A 9 -17.34 -7.71 -12.20
C THR A 9 -17.70 -6.35 -11.63
N ALA A 10 -17.06 -5.92 -10.55
CA ALA A 10 -17.27 -4.62 -9.92
C ALA A 10 -16.15 -3.62 -10.23
N GLU A 11 -15.13 -4.04 -10.98
CA GLU A 11 -13.96 -3.22 -11.31
C GLU A 11 -13.29 -2.65 -10.06
N ARG A 12 -13.16 -3.47 -9.02
CA ARG A 12 -12.60 -3.07 -7.73
C ARG A 12 -11.21 -3.65 -7.50
N LEU A 13 -10.26 -2.76 -7.31
CA LEU A 13 -8.93 -3.10 -6.83
C LEU A 13 -8.90 -2.77 -5.33
N THR A 14 -8.74 -3.80 -4.50
CA THR A 14 -8.73 -3.65 -3.05
C THR A 14 -7.35 -3.95 -2.49
N ILE A 15 -6.85 -3.04 -1.68
CA ILE A 15 -5.65 -3.27 -0.88
C ILE A 15 -6.05 -3.23 0.60
N VAL A 16 -5.63 -4.25 1.36
CA VAL A 16 -5.80 -4.24 2.81
C VAL A 16 -4.41 -4.05 3.43
N ILE A 17 -4.25 -2.93 4.11
CA ILE A 17 -3.02 -2.67 4.87
C ILE A 17 -3.15 -3.47 6.16
N VAL A 18 -2.36 -4.55 6.28
CA VAL A 18 -2.48 -5.47 7.41
C VAL A 18 -1.63 -4.98 8.57
N LYS A 19 -0.33 -4.87 8.38
CA LYS A 19 0.60 -4.48 9.45
C LYS A 19 1.95 -4.09 8.89
N ALA A 20 2.74 -3.39 9.72
CA ALA A 20 4.15 -3.14 9.46
C ALA A 20 4.99 -3.61 10.65
N ARG A 21 6.28 -3.82 10.42
CA ARG A 21 7.21 -4.30 11.43
C ARG A 21 8.49 -3.50 11.38
N SER A 22 9.08 -3.25 12.54
CA SER A 22 10.42 -2.69 12.68
C SER A 22 10.59 -1.38 11.91
N LEU A 23 9.59 -0.50 12.03
CA LEU A 23 9.66 0.81 11.38
C LEU A 23 10.79 1.64 11.96
N ARG A 24 11.53 2.32 11.09
CA ARG A 24 12.56 3.28 11.49
C ARG A 24 11.96 4.67 11.51
N MET A 25 11.71 5.17 12.72
CA MET A 25 11.12 6.49 12.89
C MET A 25 12.12 7.60 12.55
N SER A 26 11.62 8.78 12.17
CA SER A 26 12.45 9.94 11.95
C SER A 26 13.14 10.37 13.25
N ALA A 27 14.28 11.06 13.12
CA ALA A 27 15.09 11.56 14.25
C ALA A 27 15.55 10.45 15.21
N GLY A 28 15.64 9.20 14.75
CA GLY A 28 16.18 8.09 15.55
C GLY A 28 15.33 7.66 16.74
N LYS A 29 14.06 8.06 16.79
CA LYS A 29 13.14 7.63 17.86
C LYS A 29 12.85 6.15 17.76
N ASP A 30 12.57 5.53 18.90
CA ASP A 30 12.23 4.11 18.96
C ASP A 30 10.78 3.83 18.55
N VAL A 31 9.86 4.71 18.92
CA VAL A 31 8.44 4.61 18.54
C VAL A 31 7.97 5.94 17.94
N GLY A 32 6.88 5.89 17.22
CA GLY A 32 6.27 7.06 16.61
C GLY A 32 4.79 6.82 16.33
N ASP A 33 4.22 7.68 15.52
CA ASP A 33 2.79 7.64 15.18
C ASP A 33 2.65 7.37 13.67
N PRO A 34 2.84 6.10 13.23
CA PRO A 34 2.80 5.77 11.81
C PRO A 34 1.39 5.69 11.26
N PHE A 35 1.27 6.01 9.98
CA PHE A 35 0.10 5.74 9.17
C PHE A 35 0.55 5.36 7.76
N VAL A 36 -0.37 4.82 6.96
CA VAL A 36 -0.08 4.40 5.60
C VAL A 36 -0.98 5.18 4.65
N LYS A 37 -0.39 5.73 3.60
CA LYS A 37 -1.14 6.34 2.51
C LYS A 37 -0.87 5.57 1.23
N VAL A 38 -1.94 5.39 0.44
CA VAL A 38 -1.88 4.66 -0.82
C VAL A 38 -2.36 5.57 -1.93
N TYR A 39 -1.54 5.71 -2.97
CA TYR A 39 -1.91 6.43 -4.17
C TYR A 39 -2.17 5.44 -5.29
N LEU A 40 -3.29 5.63 -5.98
CA LEU A 40 -3.50 5.03 -7.29
C LEU A 40 -2.83 5.92 -8.32
N MET A 41 -1.86 5.37 -9.04
CA MET A 41 -1.05 6.08 -10.02
C MET A 41 -1.39 5.58 -11.42
N GLN A 42 -1.41 6.47 -12.40
CA GLN A 42 -1.52 6.09 -13.82
C GLN A 42 -0.64 7.03 -14.64
N ASN A 43 0.26 6.44 -15.43
CA ASN A 43 1.20 7.20 -16.28
C ASN A 43 1.97 8.27 -15.46
N GLY A 44 2.41 7.91 -14.24
CA GLY A 44 3.15 8.81 -13.37
C GLY A 44 2.32 9.86 -12.64
N ARG A 45 0.99 9.83 -12.80
CA ARG A 45 0.08 10.81 -12.17
C ARG A 45 -0.69 10.16 -11.03
N LYS A 46 -0.87 10.90 -9.94
CA LYS A 46 -1.73 10.50 -8.83
C LYS A 46 -3.18 10.71 -9.22
N ILE A 47 -3.96 9.62 -9.30
CA ILE A 47 -5.39 9.67 -9.64
C ILE A 47 -6.25 9.75 -8.39
N SER A 48 -5.89 8.96 -7.36
CA SER A 48 -6.67 8.83 -6.14
C SER A 48 -5.75 8.56 -4.97
N LYS A 49 -6.18 8.95 -3.78
CA LYS A 49 -5.41 8.76 -2.55
C LYS A 49 -6.32 8.31 -1.43
N LYS A 50 -5.86 7.33 -0.65
CA LYS A 50 -6.50 6.91 0.60
C LYS A 50 -5.43 6.71 1.66
N LYS A 51 -5.83 6.83 2.93
CA LYS A 51 -4.90 6.65 4.05
C LYS A 51 -5.57 5.91 5.19
N THR A 52 -4.75 5.23 5.98
CA THR A 52 -5.19 4.57 7.21
C THR A 52 -5.34 5.59 8.33
N THR A 53 -5.90 5.13 9.45
CA THR A 53 -5.78 5.85 10.71
C THR A 53 -4.31 5.85 11.18
N THR A 54 -3.97 6.80 12.02
CA THR A 54 -2.64 6.89 12.65
C THR A 54 -2.62 6.00 13.88
N LYS A 55 -1.57 5.18 14.02
CA LYS A 55 -1.35 4.34 15.21
C LYS A 55 -0.37 5.06 16.12
N ARG A 56 -0.79 5.36 17.33
CA ARG A 56 -0.01 6.16 18.27
C ARG A 56 1.00 5.31 19.04
N GLY A 57 2.26 5.80 19.10
CA GLY A 57 3.30 5.18 19.92
C GLY A 57 3.68 3.76 19.49
N GLU A 58 3.69 3.48 18.18
CA GLU A 58 3.91 2.13 17.65
C GLU A 58 5.15 2.06 16.77
N LYS A 59 5.87 0.93 16.88
CA LYS A 59 6.95 0.54 15.96
C LYS A 59 6.52 -0.61 15.05
N HIS A 60 5.56 -1.40 15.49
CA HIS A 60 5.03 -2.56 14.79
C HIS A 60 3.50 -2.45 14.68
N PRO A 61 2.98 -1.45 13.95
CA PRO A 61 1.54 -1.20 13.93
C PRO A 61 0.75 -2.29 13.20
N ASN A 62 -0.42 -2.61 13.74
CA ASN A 62 -1.44 -3.41 13.07
C ASN A 62 -2.52 -2.46 12.59
N PHE A 63 -2.81 -2.48 11.28
CA PHE A 63 -3.81 -1.59 10.69
C PHE A 63 -5.11 -2.34 10.37
N ASN A 64 -5.02 -3.39 9.58
CA ASN A 64 -6.18 -4.17 9.12
C ASN A 64 -7.27 -3.29 8.50
N GLU A 65 -6.87 -2.35 7.65
CA GLU A 65 -7.76 -1.38 7.01
C GLU A 65 -7.77 -1.60 5.50
N ALA A 66 -8.98 -1.69 4.93
CA ALA A 66 -9.19 -1.91 3.51
C ALA A 66 -9.36 -0.59 2.77
N MET A 67 -8.79 -0.51 1.57
CA MET A 67 -8.93 0.62 0.66
C MET A 67 -9.37 0.08 -0.70
N ILE A 68 -10.44 0.65 -1.25
CA ILE A 68 -11.01 0.21 -2.53
C ILE A 68 -10.82 1.30 -3.56
N PHE A 69 -10.26 0.92 -4.71
CA PHE A 69 -10.09 1.81 -5.86
C PHE A 69 -10.88 1.25 -7.04
N SER A 70 -11.56 2.13 -7.77
CA SER A 70 -12.26 1.76 -9.00
C SER A 70 -11.25 1.74 -10.15
N VAL A 71 -11.02 0.57 -10.72
CA VAL A 71 -10.05 0.39 -11.82
C VAL A 71 -10.65 -0.56 -12.86
N PRO A 72 -10.97 -0.05 -14.07
CA PRO A 72 -11.42 -0.90 -15.14
C PRO A 72 -10.36 -1.94 -15.50
N ALA A 73 -10.78 -3.13 -15.92
CA ALA A 73 -9.84 -4.19 -16.31
C ALA A 73 -8.88 -3.73 -17.40
N THR A 74 -9.35 -2.88 -18.32
CA THR A 74 -8.52 -2.32 -19.39
C THR A 74 -7.41 -1.40 -18.91
N ALA A 75 -7.51 -0.88 -17.68
CA ALA A 75 -6.51 0.02 -17.11
C ALA A 75 -5.51 -0.69 -16.20
N LEU A 76 -5.71 -1.96 -15.87
CA LEU A 76 -4.85 -2.68 -14.90
C LEU A 76 -3.38 -2.73 -15.33
N SER A 77 -3.09 -2.78 -16.63
CA SER A 77 -1.72 -2.81 -17.13
C SER A 77 -1.02 -1.44 -17.05
N THR A 78 -1.76 -0.37 -16.81
CA THR A 78 -1.23 1.01 -16.81
C THR A 78 -1.23 1.67 -15.44
N VAL A 79 -1.87 1.06 -14.44
CA VAL A 79 -1.93 1.61 -13.08
C VAL A 79 -0.87 1.00 -12.18
N GLN A 80 -0.54 1.76 -11.13
CA GLN A 80 0.31 1.29 -10.03
C GLN A 80 -0.34 1.73 -8.72
N LEU A 81 -0.08 0.97 -7.66
CA LEU A 81 -0.34 1.43 -6.30
C LEU A 81 0.99 1.78 -5.64
N ARG A 82 1.08 2.99 -5.13
CA ARG A 82 2.21 3.43 -4.32
C ARG A 82 1.80 3.46 -2.86
N ILE A 83 2.39 2.59 -2.08
CA ILE A 83 2.11 2.42 -0.66
C ILE A 83 3.24 3.10 0.12
N THR A 84 2.92 4.16 0.86
CA THR A 84 3.90 4.91 1.63
C THR A 84 3.56 4.83 3.11
N VAL A 85 4.51 4.39 3.91
CA VAL A 85 4.41 4.49 5.37
C VAL A 85 5.01 5.83 5.77
N ALA A 86 4.25 6.60 6.53
CA ALA A 86 4.66 7.92 6.99
C ALA A 86 4.48 8.02 8.50
N GLU A 87 5.17 8.99 9.09
CA GLU A 87 5.05 9.29 10.51
C GLU A 87 4.31 10.60 10.69
N HIS A 88 3.30 10.62 11.57
CA HIS A 88 2.57 11.84 11.88
C HIS A 88 3.35 12.63 12.93
N LEU A 89 3.83 13.82 12.55
CA LEU A 89 4.46 14.79 13.44
C LEU A 89 3.59 16.05 13.49
N PRO A 90 3.79 16.94 14.48
CA PRO A 90 2.92 18.12 14.64
C PRO A 90 2.86 19.02 13.42
N ASP A 91 3.96 19.16 12.68
CA ASP A 91 4.07 20.11 11.56
C ASP A 91 4.39 19.47 10.21
N LYS A 92 4.53 18.14 10.16
CA LYS A 92 4.89 17.43 8.92
C LYS A 92 4.58 15.95 9.01
N THR A 93 4.65 15.26 7.87
CA THR A 93 4.42 13.81 7.79
C THR A 93 5.52 13.16 6.94
N PRO A 94 6.73 13.00 7.50
CA PRO A 94 7.84 12.45 6.72
C PRO A 94 7.58 11.00 6.32
N SER A 95 8.04 10.64 5.12
CA SER A 95 7.98 9.26 4.64
C SER A 95 9.03 8.42 5.38
N LEU A 96 8.62 7.23 5.82
CA LEU A 96 9.51 6.22 6.39
C LEU A 96 9.91 5.17 5.35
N GLY A 97 9.29 5.18 4.20
CA GLY A 97 9.55 4.26 3.12
C GLY A 97 8.30 3.97 2.29
N HIS A 98 8.50 3.32 1.15
CA HIS A 98 7.39 3.05 0.23
C HIS A 98 7.59 1.72 -0.50
N VAL A 99 6.50 1.25 -1.11
CA VAL A 99 6.46 0.10 -2.01
C VAL A 99 5.57 0.47 -3.20
N ILE A 100 5.98 0.08 -4.40
CA ILE A 100 5.17 0.30 -5.61
C ILE A 100 4.87 -1.07 -6.21
N VAL A 101 3.59 -1.36 -6.44
CA VAL A 101 3.13 -2.59 -7.11
C VAL A 101 2.38 -2.24 -8.39
N GLY A 102 2.46 -3.12 -9.37
CA GLY A 102 1.82 -2.94 -10.67
C GLY A 102 2.40 -3.86 -11.72
N ALA A 103 1.75 -3.93 -12.88
CA ALA A 103 2.17 -4.83 -13.97
C ALA A 103 3.56 -4.48 -14.53
N ASN A 104 3.98 -3.23 -14.38
CA ASN A 104 5.25 -2.74 -14.89
C ASN A 104 6.32 -2.57 -13.79
N THR A 105 6.20 -3.29 -12.70
CA THR A 105 7.19 -3.37 -11.65
C THR A 105 8.05 -4.62 -11.81
N SER A 106 8.89 -4.93 -10.84
CA SER A 106 9.77 -6.11 -10.86
C SER A 106 9.85 -6.75 -9.47
N GLY A 107 10.49 -7.92 -9.39
CA GLY A 107 10.78 -8.58 -8.12
C GLY A 107 9.51 -8.99 -7.36
N THR A 108 9.56 -8.84 -6.05
CA THR A 108 8.47 -9.21 -5.15
C THR A 108 7.20 -8.42 -5.44
N GLU A 109 7.34 -7.15 -5.80
CA GLU A 109 6.22 -6.27 -6.11
C GLU A 109 5.45 -6.76 -7.34
N LEU A 110 6.16 -7.16 -8.40
CA LEU A 110 5.55 -7.75 -9.58
C LEU A 110 4.94 -9.12 -9.28
N SER A 111 5.63 -9.94 -8.50
CA SER A 111 5.11 -11.23 -8.08
C SER A 111 3.79 -11.10 -7.35
N HIS A 112 3.69 -10.15 -6.43
CA HIS A 112 2.44 -9.90 -5.70
C HIS A 112 1.30 -9.49 -6.65
N TRP A 113 1.59 -8.58 -7.58
CA TRP A 113 0.61 -8.15 -8.58
C TRP A 113 0.13 -9.32 -9.44
N ASN A 114 1.07 -10.13 -9.93
CA ASN A 114 0.74 -11.29 -10.77
C ASN A 114 -0.07 -12.35 -10.01
N GLN A 115 0.24 -12.59 -8.74
CA GLN A 115 -0.54 -13.51 -7.92
C GLN A 115 -1.97 -13.01 -7.72
N MET A 116 -2.16 -11.72 -7.53
CA MET A 116 -3.50 -11.11 -7.51
C MET A 116 -4.24 -11.38 -8.81
N MET A 117 -3.59 -11.19 -9.95
CA MET A 117 -4.20 -11.36 -11.28
C MET A 117 -4.54 -12.82 -11.59
N THR A 118 -3.80 -13.77 -11.02
CA THR A 118 -4.06 -15.21 -11.21
C THR A 118 -5.00 -15.79 -10.16
N ASN A 119 -5.37 -15.01 -9.13
CA ASN A 119 -6.28 -15.42 -8.06
C ASN A 119 -7.42 -14.40 -7.91
N LEU A 120 -8.10 -14.09 -9.01
CA LEU A 120 -9.16 -13.08 -9.01
C LEU A 120 -10.21 -13.37 -7.92
N ARG A 121 -10.71 -12.32 -7.30
CA ARG A 121 -11.70 -12.33 -6.23
C ARG A 121 -11.18 -12.83 -4.88
N LYS A 122 -9.88 -13.19 -4.80
CA LYS A 122 -9.26 -13.68 -3.56
C LYS A 122 -8.14 -12.75 -3.14
N PRO A 123 -8.06 -12.36 -1.86
CA PRO A 123 -6.94 -11.56 -1.40
C PRO A 123 -5.66 -12.40 -1.35
N VAL A 124 -4.57 -11.79 -1.78
CA VAL A 124 -3.22 -12.36 -1.70
C VAL A 124 -2.38 -11.44 -0.84
N ALA A 125 -1.93 -11.93 0.31
CA ALA A 125 -1.11 -11.17 1.24
C ALA A 125 0.37 -11.49 1.06
N MET A 126 1.21 -10.47 1.11
CA MET A 126 2.67 -10.64 1.05
C MET A 126 3.37 -9.60 1.91
N TRP A 127 4.54 -9.98 2.42
CA TRP A 127 5.48 -9.06 3.03
C TRP A 127 6.28 -8.32 1.94
N HIS A 128 6.58 -7.05 2.19
CA HIS A 128 7.44 -6.23 1.34
C HIS A 128 8.42 -5.47 2.22
N TYR A 129 9.62 -5.27 1.69
CA TYR A 129 10.57 -4.34 2.29
C TYR A 129 10.24 -2.92 1.83
N LEU A 130 10.28 -1.98 2.76
CA LEU A 130 10.15 -0.56 2.45
C LEU A 130 11.45 -0.06 1.80
N ARG A 131 11.28 0.76 0.79
CA ARG A 131 12.40 1.35 0.05
C ARG A 131 12.57 2.84 0.29
#